data_af0e6b74918f8410081d686e9f68da8e
#
_entry.id   af0e6b74918f8410081d686e9f68da8e
#
_cell.length_a   1.000
_cell.length_b   1.000
_cell.length_c   1.000
_cell.angle_alpha   90.00
_cell.angle_beta   90.00
_cell.angle_gamma   90.00
#
_symmetry.space_group_name_H-M   'P 1'
#
loop_
_entity.id
_entity.type
_entity.pdbx_description
1 polymer ?
#
loop_
_entity_poly.entity_id
_entity_poly.type
_entity_poly.pdbx_seq_one_letter_code
_entity_poly.pdbx_strand_id
1 'polypeptide(L)'
;MSPVTTLAPQPVADVLERAAAGERISDDDALALLASRDLVAVGEAARAARERTSDPEVVTFVIDRNVNYTNFCVTDCDFCAFYRRPMDPE
;
A
#
# COMPACT_ATOMS: atom_id res chain seq x y z
N MET A 1 -11.53 23.39 -11.95
CA MET A 1 -12.15 22.50 -10.94
C MET A 1 -12.76 21.34 -11.68
N SER A 2 -12.12 20.18 -11.66
CA SER A 2 -12.67 18.97 -12.28
C SER A 2 -13.88 18.51 -11.47
N PRO A 3 -15.02 18.14 -12.09
CA PRO A 3 -16.14 17.61 -11.33
C PRO A 3 -15.68 16.33 -10.63
N VAL A 4 -15.88 16.27 -9.33
CA VAL A 4 -15.77 15.01 -8.60
C VAL A 4 -16.91 14.13 -9.11
N THR A 5 -16.59 13.22 -10.01
CA THR A 5 -17.54 12.19 -10.43
C THR A 5 -17.82 11.35 -9.20
N THR A 6 -18.97 11.55 -8.60
CA THR A 6 -19.45 10.66 -7.53
C THR A 6 -19.80 9.33 -8.22
N LEU A 7 -18.81 8.45 -8.33
CA LEU A 7 -19.03 7.08 -8.77
C LEU A 7 -19.91 6.40 -7.72
N ALA A 8 -20.98 5.76 -8.18
CA ALA A 8 -21.78 4.91 -7.33
C ALA A 8 -20.86 3.90 -6.66
N PRO A 9 -20.99 3.66 -5.34
CA PRO A 9 -20.10 2.74 -4.64
C PRO A 9 -20.21 1.36 -5.29
N GLN A 10 -19.11 0.91 -5.89
CA GLN A 10 -19.01 -0.47 -6.36
C GLN A 10 -19.23 -1.38 -5.15
N PRO A 11 -20.02 -2.45 -5.30
CA PRO A 11 -20.19 -3.38 -4.19
C PRO A 11 -18.81 -3.96 -3.83
N VAL A 12 -18.36 -3.73 -2.62
CA VAL A 12 -17.05 -4.20 -2.12
C VAL A 12 -16.91 -5.71 -2.33
N ALA A 13 -17.98 -6.47 -2.16
CA ALA A 13 -18.00 -7.92 -2.40
C ALA A 13 -17.57 -8.30 -3.83
N ASP A 14 -18.03 -7.58 -4.84
CA ASP A 14 -17.63 -7.81 -6.24
C ASP A 14 -16.15 -7.49 -6.47
N VAL A 15 -15.67 -6.41 -5.90
CA VAL A 15 -14.23 -6.06 -5.97
C VAL A 15 -13.37 -7.13 -5.32
N LEU A 16 -13.76 -7.62 -4.15
CA LEU A 16 -13.05 -8.67 -3.43
C LEU A 16 -13.02 -9.99 -4.20
N GLU A 17 -14.14 -10.37 -4.83
CA GLU A 17 -14.22 -11.58 -5.66
C GLU A 17 -13.28 -11.50 -6.86
N ARG A 18 -13.29 -10.40 -7.59
CA ARG A 18 -12.38 -10.16 -8.72
C ARG A 18 -10.91 -10.14 -8.28
N ALA A 19 -10.58 -9.47 -7.20
CA ALA A 19 -9.24 -9.44 -6.64
C ALA A 19 -8.77 -10.84 -6.21
N ALA A 20 -9.62 -11.61 -5.55
CA ALA A 20 -9.33 -12.98 -5.16
C ALA A 20 -9.13 -13.90 -6.37
N ALA A 21 -9.82 -13.67 -7.48
CA ALA A 21 -9.65 -14.39 -8.74
C ALA A 21 -8.38 -14.00 -9.52
N GLY A 22 -7.67 -12.97 -9.09
CA GLY A 22 -6.42 -12.52 -9.73
C GLY A 22 -6.58 -11.41 -10.75
N GLU A 23 -7.76 -10.83 -10.85
CA GLU A 23 -7.98 -9.68 -11.71
C GLU A 23 -7.33 -8.42 -11.11
N ARG A 24 -6.79 -7.57 -12.00
CA ARG A 24 -6.30 -6.27 -11.57
C ARG A 24 -7.48 -5.38 -11.18
N ILE A 25 -7.44 -4.83 -10.00
CA ILE A 25 -8.44 -3.87 -9.52
C ILE A 25 -8.10 -2.45 -10.01
N SER A 26 -9.13 -1.63 -10.23
CA SER A 26 -8.98 -0.23 -10.57
C SER A 26 -8.64 0.64 -9.35
N ASP A 27 -8.28 1.91 -9.59
CA ASP A 27 -8.05 2.87 -8.52
C ASP A 27 -9.32 3.11 -7.70
N ASP A 28 -10.48 3.15 -8.34
CA ASP A 28 -11.78 3.29 -7.67
C ASP A 28 -12.10 2.07 -6.81
N ASP A 29 -11.80 0.86 -7.31
CA ASP A 29 -11.91 -0.38 -6.54
C ASP A 29 -11.00 -0.32 -5.29
N ALA A 30 -9.78 0.14 -5.45
CA ALA A 30 -8.83 0.28 -4.34
C ALA A 30 -9.33 1.27 -3.29
N LEU A 31 -9.91 2.39 -3.69
CA LEU A 31 -10.54 3.34 -2.78
C LEU A 31 -11.72 2.71 -2.03
N ALA A 32 -12.55 1.92 -2.71
CA ALA A 32 -13.65 1.21 -2.08
C ALA A 32 -13.15 0.21 -1.01
N LEU A 33 -12.06 -0.50 -1.28
CA LEU A 33 -11.44 -1.41 -0.31
C LEU A 33 -10.86 -0.66 0.90
N LEU A 34 -10.18 0.47 0.67
CA LEU A 34 -9.63 1.29 1.74
C LEU A 34 -10.73 1.89 2.65
N ALA A 35 -11.88 2.20 2.08
CA ALA A 35 -13.04 2.71 2.83
C ALA A 35 -13.87 1.62 3.51
N SER A 36 -13.63 0.35 3.18
CA SER A 36 -14.38 -0.78 3.73
C SER A 36 -14.13 -0.96 5.23
N ARG A 37 -15.20 -1.28 5.96
CA ARG A 37 -15.10 -1.66 7.38
C ARG A 37 -15.03 -3.17 7.58
N ASP A 38 -15.26 -3.95 6.53
CA ASP A 38 -15.16 -5.41 6.58
C ASP A 38 -13.71 -5.86 6.37
N LEU A 39 -12.90 -5.68 7.41
CA LEU A 39 -11.48 -6.03 7.39
C LEU A 39 -11.24 -7.53 7.23
N VAL A 40 -12.17 -8.36 7.69
CA VAL A 40 -12.07 -9.82 7.56
C VAL A 40 -12.18 -10.22 6.09
N ALA A 41 -13.20 -9.74 5.39
CA ALA A 41 -13.36 -10.04 3.97
C ALA A 41 -12.20 -9.51 3.11
N VAL A 42 -11.71 -8.30 3.40
CA VAL A 42 -10.53 -7.74 2.74
C VAL A 42 -9.29 -8.59 3.02
N GLY A 43 -9.11 -9.05 4.25
CA GLY A 43 -8.02 -9.92 4.65
C GLY A 43 -8.05 -11.29 3.96
N GLU A 44 -9.23 -11.89 3.81
CA GLU A 44 -9.40 -13.16 3.09
C GLU A 44 -9.04 -13.03 1.60
N ALA A 45 -9.47 -11.96 0.94
CA ALA A 45 -9.10 -11.68 -0.45
C ALA A 45 -7.59 -11.41 -0.59
N ALA A 46 -6.98 -10.70 0.34
CA ALA A 46 -5.53 -10.47 0.37
C ALA A 46 -4.76 -11.78 0.56
N ARG A 47 -5.25 -12.67 1.43
CA ARG A 47 -4.69 -14.02 1.61
C ARG A 47 -4.75 -14.82 0.32
N ALA A 48 -5.90 -14.86 -0.36
CA ALA A 48 -6.04 -15.54 -1.63
C ALA A 48 -5.08 -14.99 -2.70
N ALA A 49 -4.87 -13.68 -2.75
CA ALA A 49 -3.90 -13.05 -3.62
C ALA A 49 -2.46 -13.48 -3.29
N ARG A 50 -2.10 -13.52 -2.00
CA ARG A 50 -0.79 -13.98 -1.54
C ARG A 50 -0.53 -15.44 -1.93
N GLU A 51 -1.51 -16.34 -1.73
CA GLU A 51 -1.37 -17.76 -2.02
C GLU A 51 -1.17 -18.05 -3.51
N ARG A 52 -1.60 -17.15 -4.40
CA ARG A 52 -1.32 -17.26 -5.84
C ARG A 52 0.10 -16.81 -6.23
N THR A 53 0.70 -15.92 -5.46
CA THR A 53 1.96 -15.28 -5.82
C THR A 53 3.16 -15.78 -5.01
N SER A 54 2.91 -16.53 -3.94
CA SER A 54 3.93 -17.01 -3.01
C SER A 54 3.57 -18.41 -2.53
N ASP A 55 4.57 -19.15 -2.05
CA ASP A 55 4.33 -20.43 -1.40
C ASP A 55 3.48 -20.23 -0.13
N PRO A 56 2.29 -20.83 -0.03
CA PRO A 56 1.41 -20.63 1.13
C PRO A 56 1.99 -21.17 2.44
N GLU A 57 2.92 -22.13 2.37
CA GLU A 57 3.53 -22.76 3.55
C GLU A 57 4.75 -22.01 4.07
N VAL A 58 5.21 -20.98 3.34
CA VAL A 58 6.42 -20.24 3.68
C VAL A 58 6.11 -18.77 3.97
N VAL A 59 6.56 -18.30 5.12
CA VAL A 59 6.58 -16.87 5.47
C VAL A 59 8.02 -16.45 5.64
N THR A 60 8.47 -15.51 4.83
CA THR A 60 9.79 -14.92 4.93
C THR A 60 9.79 -13.69 5.82
N PHE A 61 10.89 -13.42 6.47
CA PHE A 61 11.09 -12.22 7.26
C PHE A 61 12.56 -11.79 7.21
N VAL A 62 12.81 -10.55 7.59
CA VAL A 62 14.15 -9.98 7.63
C VAL A 62 14.44 -9.54 9.07
N ILE A 63 15.64 -9.86 9.55
CA ILE A 63 16.16 -9.30 10.80
C ILE A 63 17.26 -8.32 10.41
N ASP A 64 16.94 -7.04 10.40
CA ASP A 64 17.87 -5.98 10.07
C ASP A 64 17.69 -4.77 10.99
N ARG A 65 18.56 -3.80 10.80
CA ARG A 65 18.45 -2.50 11.46
C ARG A 65 18.81 -1.43 10.46
N ASN A 66 17.95 -0.43 10.36
CA ASN A 66 18.29 0.81 9.67
C ASN A 66 19.15 1.68 10.59
N VAL A 67 20.40 1.92 10.21
CA VAL A 67 21.34 2.71 10.99
C VAL A 67 21.58 4.05 10.29
N ASN A 68 21.02 5.10 10.85
CA ASN A 68 21.23 6.47 10.39
C ASN A 68 22.29 7.12 11.29
N TYR A 69 23.55 7.05 10.89
CA TYR A 69 24.67 7.62 11.66
C TYR A 69 24.84 9.14 11.47
N THR A 70 24.16 9.73 10.50
CA THR A 70 24.13 11.16 10.25
C THR A 70 22.84 11.56 9.51
N ASN A 71 22.41 12.79 9.67
CA ASN A 71 21.35 13.38 8.85
C ASN A 71 21.90 14.26 7.72
N PHE A 72 23.22 14.42 7.61
CA PHE A 72 23.81 15.13 6.48
C PHE A 72 23.70 14.31 5.21
N CYS A 73 23.09 14.89 4.19
CA CYS A 73 22.87 14.22 2.91
C CYS A 73 22.84 15.24 1.78
N VAL A 74 23.41 14.88 0.65
CA VAL A 74 23.45 15.72 -0.55
C VAL A 74 22.50 15.21 -1.66
N THR A 75 21.76 14.13 -1.41
CA THR A 75 20.89 13.53 -2.42
C THR A 75 19.65 14.35 -2.72
N ASP A 76 19.18 15.14 -1.76
CA ASP A 76 18.07 16.10 -1.93
C ASP A 76 16.75 15.44 -2.32
N CYS A 77 16.36 14.37 -1.64
CA CYS A 77 15.14 13.64 -1.92
C CYS A 77 13.90 14.41 -1.41
N ASP A 78 12.93 14.63 -2.26
CA ASP A 78 11.66 15.31 -1.92
C ASP A 78 10.86 14.60 -0.83
N PHE A 79 10.99 13.29 -0.75
CA PHE A 79 10.34 12.46 0.28
C PHE A 79 10.94 12.66 1.67
N CYS A 80 12.25 12.92 1.79
CA CYS A 80 12.98 12.81 3.04
C CYS A 80 12.95 14.13 3.83
N ALA A 81 12.23 14.15 4.94
CA ALA A 81 12.24 15.26 5.90
C ALA A 81 13.40 15.20 6.92
N PHE A 82 14.13 14.08 6.96
CA PHE A 82 15.18 13.82 7.93
C PHE A 82 16.53 14.48 7.58
N TYR A 83 16.84 14.60 6.28
CA TYR A 83 18.14 15.08 5.84
C TYR A 83 18.35 16.57 6.13
N ARG A 84 19.62 16.92 6.32
CA ARG A 84 20.11 18.29 6.35
C ARG A 84 21.34 18.41 5.46
N ARG A 85 21.51 19.56 4.85
CA ARG A 85 22.74 19.90 4.15
C ARG A 85 23.79 20.38 5.15
N PRO A 86 25.10 20.27 4.84
CA PRO A 86 26.15 20.64 5.80
C PRO A 86 26.09 22.07 6.32
N MET A 87 25.40 22.96 5.59
CA MET A 87 25.28 24.39 5.95
C MET A 87 23.88 24.76 6.47
N ASP A 88 22.96 23.80 6.58
CA ASP A 88 21.63 24.08 7.09
C ASP A 88 21.68 24.39 8.59
N PRO A 89 20.94 25.37 9.10
CA PRO A 89 20.80 25.58 10.54
C PRO A 89 20.03 24.40 11.17
N GLU A 90 20.37 24.05 12.41
CA GLU A 90 19.66 23.04 13.20
C GLU A 90 18.22 23.45 13.53
#